data_c4942ef7d83896c47176c6c8fcb1da24
#
_entry.id   c4942ef7d83896c47176c6c8fcb1da24
#
_cell.length_a   1.000
_cell.length_b   1.000
_cell.length_c   1.000
_cell.angle_alpha   90.00
_cell.angle_beta   90.00
_cell.angle_gamma   90.00
#
_symmetry.space_group_name_H-M   'P 1'
#
loop_
_entity.id
_entity.type
_entity.pdbx_description
1 polymer ?
#
loop_
_entity_poly.entity_id
_entity_poly.type
_entity_poly.pdbx_seq_one_letter_code
_entity_poly.pdbx_strand_id
1 'polypeptide(L)'
;PYAQALIEDENELLIEPLIASTFQFKPIFSFDHPVFGIYEGFLITTPQHFTLISNALARIKSKSMQNNKPLFLVHEGVESFESGKIHWENLKRKYGSSLYQFNPSRFQLVELFNIFSPNLELNPCNILIKDISHDELIAQFRTTDKIKVEILPSIRDMHDAIMKRFNKYGSICYGLVSDDVSYLVTFRT
;
A
#
# COMPACT_ATOMS: atom_id res chain seq x y z
N PRO A 1 -17.29 3.86 -7.25
CA PRO A 1 -15.85 3.76 -7.39
C PRO A 1 -15.23 3.40 -6.04
N TYR A 2 -14.45 2.36 -6.03
CA TYR A 2 -13.81 1.81 -4.85
C TYR A 2 -12.31 2.01 -4.97
N ALA A 3 -11.67 2.48 -3.91
CA ALA A 3 -10.24 2.66 -3.87
C ALA A 3 -9.71 2.23 -2.50
N GLN A 4 -8.53 1.62 -2.51
CA GLN A 4 -7.81 1.24 -1.30
C GLN A 4 -6.57 2.11 -1.13
N ALA A 5 -6.37 2.58 0.08
CA ALA A 5 -5.21 3.36 0.47
C ALA A 5 -4.50 2.72 1.67
N LEU A 6 -3.19 2.81 1.67
CA LEU A 6 -2.33 2.35 2.76
C LEU A 6 -1.78 3.56 3.51
N ILE A 7 -1.64 3.41 4.81
CA ILE A 7 -1.01 4.40 5.70
C ILE A 7 0.10 3.73 6.51
N GLU A 8 1.24 4.43 6.67
CA GLU A 8 2.34 3.97 7.54
C GLU A 8 2.10 4.44 8.98
N ASP A 9 1.36 3.68 9.77
CA ASP A 9 1.08 3.95 11.19
C ASP A 9 1.71 2.89 12.10
N GLU A 10 3.03 2.94 12.24
CA GLU A 10 3.82 2.01 13.06
C GLU A 10 3.42 2.03 14.54
N ASN A 11 2.88 3.15 15.02
CA ASN A 11 2.47 3.31 16.41
C ASN A 11 0.98 3.04 16.64
N GLU A 12 0.27 2.53 15.65
CA GLU A 12 -1.14 2.13 15.77
C GLU A 12 -2.04 3.25 16.34
N LEU A 13 -1.88 4.47 15.82
CA LEU A 13 -2.55 5.66 16.37
C LEU A 13 -3.95 5.88 15.82
N LEU A 14 -4.25 5.32 14.64
CA LEU A 14 -5.47 5.64 13.87
C LEU A 14 -6.50 4.52 13.90
N ILE A 15 -6.21 3.40 13.24
CA ILE A 15 -7.20 2.35 12.97
C ILE A 15 -7.43 1.49 14.21
N GLU A 16 -6.38 1.07 14.87
CA GLU A 16 -6.41 0.16 16.01
C GLU A 16 -7.20 0.72 17.20
N PRO A 17 -7.04 2.01 17.59
CA PRO A 17 -7.88 2.61 18.65
C PRO A 17 -9.35 2.73 18.24
N LEU A 18 -9.67 2.93 16.97
CA LEU A 18 -11.04 2.93 16.48
C LEU A 18 -11.65 1.52 16.59
N ILE A 19 -10.93 0.50 16.17
CA ILE A 19 -11.35 -0.91 16.32
C ILE A 19 -11.57 -1.23 17.80
N ALA A 20 -10.64 -0.86 18.67
CA ALA A 20 -10.76 -1.08 20.11
C ALA A 20 -11.98 -0.40 20.74
N SER A 21 -12.49 0.66 20.12
CA SER A 21 -13.68 1.36 20.60
C SER A 21 -15.00 0.75 20.12
N THR A 22 -14.98 -0.19 19.16
CA THR A 22 -16.19 -0.74 18.52
C THR A 22 -17.11 -1.47 19.48
N PHE A 23 -16.60 -2.00 20.58
CA PHE A 23 -17.42 -2.65 21.62
C PHE A 23 -18.48 -1.72 22.24
N GLN A 24 -18.33 -0.40 22.08
CA GLN A 24 -19.29 0.62 22.57
C GLN A 24 -20.41 0.90 21.57
N PHE A 25 -20.32 0.34 20.35
CA PHE A 25 -21.24 0.63 19.26
C PHE A 25 -22.02 -0.61 18.85
N LYS A 26 -23.21 -0.36 18.35
CA LYS A 26 -23.97 -1.39 17.65
C LYS A 26 -23.50 -1.42 16.19
N PRO A 27 -23.21 -2.59 15.61
CA PRO A 27 -22.86 -2.66 14.21
C PRO A 27 -24.05 -2.21 13.33
N ILE A 28 -23.77 -1.49 12.26
CA ILE A 28 -24.75 -1.10 11.25
C ILE A 28 -25.07 -2.24 10.28
N PHE A 29 -24.14 -3.17 10.14
CA PHE A 29 -24.34 -4.45 9.49
C PHE A 29 -23.47 -5.52 10.16
N SER A 30 -23.93 -6.76 10.08
CA SER A 30 -23.18 -7.95 10.47
C SER A 30 -23.60 -9.11 9.57
N PHE A 31 -22.66 -9.81 8.98
CA PHE A 31 -22.93 -11.03 8.20
C PHE A 31 -21.75 -12.00 8.30
N ASP A 32 -22.05 -13.28 8.13
CA ASP A 32 -21.08 -14.35 8.11
C ASP A 32 -20.75 -14.73 6.65
N HIS A 33 -19.47 -14.60 6.29
CA HIS A 33 -18.98 -14.98 4.98
C HIS A 33 -18.37 -16.40 5.05
N PRO A 34 -18.76 -17.32 4.14
CA PRO A 34 -18.38 -18.75 4.25
C PRO A 34 -16.88 -19.02 4.28
N VAL A 35 -16.06 -18.13 3.73
CA VAL A 35 -14.61 -18.30 3.63
C VAL A 35 -13.84 -17.41 4.62
N PHE A 36 -14.32 -16.18 4.84
CA PHE A 36 -13.57 -15.15 5.57
C PHE A 36 -14.14 -14.87 6.97
N GLY A 37 -15.23 -15.53 7.38
CA GLY A 37 -15.83 -15.37 8.71
C GLY A 37 -16.73 -14.15 8.84
N ILE A 38 -16.89 -13.64 10.05
CA ILE A 38 -17.85 -12.59 10.39
C ILE A 38 -17.32 -11.21 9.99
N TYR A 39 -18.14 -10.46 9.26
CA TYR A 39 -17.94 -9.06 8.91
C TYR A 39 -18.89 -8.18 9.68
N GLU A 40 -18.38 -7.18 10.35
CA GLU A 40 -19.16 -6.18 11.06
C GLU A 40 -18.73 -4.78 10.68
N GLY A 41 -19.71 -3.90 10.46
CA GLY A 41 -19.45 -2.50 10.17
C GLY A 41 -19.98 -1.59 11.27
N PHE A 42 -19.17 -0.61 11.67
CA PHE A 42 -19.49 0.35 12.71
C PHE A 42 -19.39 1.77 12.15
N LEU A 43 -20.37 2.60 12.47
CA LEU A 43 -20.40 3.98 12.04
C LEU A 43 -19.80 4.88 13.12
N ILE A 44 -18.71 5.56 12.79
CA ILE A 44 -18.07 6.53 13.68
C ILE A 44 -18.68 7.91 13.47
N THR A 45 -19.39 8.41 14.46
CA THR A 45 -20.12 9.70 14.40
C THR A 45 -19.82 10.64 15.55
N THR A 46 -19.05 10.20 16.55
CA THR A 46 -18.85 11.02 17.75
C THR A 46 -17.71 12.04 17.59
N PRO A 47 -17.83 13.24 18.16
CA PRO A 47 -16.79 14.26 18.09
C PRO A 47 -15.44 13.80 18.67
N GLN A 48 -15.46 12.92 19.68
CA GLN A 48 -14.26 12.37 20.29
C GLN A 48 -13.45 11.54 19.30
N HIS A 49 -14.13 10.69 18.51
CA HIS A 49 -13.46 9.88 17.49
C HIS A 49 -12.95 10.73 16.32
N PHE A 50 -13.67 11.78 15.92
CA PHE A 50 -13.17 12.71 14.92
C PHE A 50 -11.93 13.47 15.41
N THR A 51 -11.87 13.82 16.68
CA THR A 51 -10.69 14.43 17.30
C THR A 51 -9.51 13.43 17.32
N LEU A 52 -9.77 12.17 17.68
CA LEU A 52 -8.76 11.10 17.63
C LEU A 52 -8.20 10.96 16.21
N ILE A 53 -9.07 10.82 15.21
CA ILE A 53 -8.68 10.68 13.78
C ILE A 53 -7.83 11.87 13.33
N SER A 54 -8.27 13.10 13.62
CA SER A 54 -7.55 14.31 13.25
C SER A 54 -6.16 14.38 13.89
N ASN A 55 -6.05 14.06 15.17
CA ASN A 55 -4.78 14.06 15.89
C ASN A 55 -3.83 12.97 15.39
N ALA A 56 -4.35 11.76 15.15
CA ALA A 56 -3.57 10.66 14.60
C ALA A 56 -3.02 11.02 13.21
N LEU A 57 -3.87 11.48 12.32
CA LEU A 57 -3.47 11.90 10.97
C LEU A 57 -2.45 13.04 10.99
N ALA A 58 -2.59 14.01 11.89
CA ALA A 58 -1.63 15.10 12.03
C ALA A 58 -0.24 14.59 12.44
N ARG A 59 -0.17 13.65 13.39
CA ARG A 59 1.08 13.02 13.84
C ARG A 59 1.73 12.19 12.73
N ILE A 60 0.97 11.33 12.07
CA ILE A 60 1.46 10.48 10.98
C ILE A 60 1.96 11.36 9.83
N LYS A 61 1.20 12.39 9.45
CA LYS A 61 1.59 13.35 8.43
C LYS A 61 2.91 14.05 8.76
N SER A 62 3.09 14.50 10.00
CA SER A 62 4.33 15.13 10.44
C SER A 62 5.54 14.20 10.28
N LYS A 63 5.41 12.93 10.70
CA LYS A 63 6.45 11.89 10.54
C LYS A 63 6.75 11.61 9.07
N SER A 64 5.71 11.48 8.24
CA SER A 64 5.86 11.23 6.79
C SER A 64 6.59 12.38 6.10
N MET A 65 6.24 13.63 6.42
CA MET A 65 6.90 14.81 5.85
C MET A 65 8.39 14.89 6.26
N GLN A 66 8.72 14.59 7.51
CA GLN A 66 10.12 14.56 7.98
C GLN A 66 10.96 13.52 7.23
N ASN A 67 10.34 12.41 6.83
CA ASN A 67 10.98 11.31 6.12
C ASN A 67 10.87 11.44 4.59
N ASN A 68 10.31 12.54 4.08
CA ASN A 68 10.02 12.76 2.66
C ASN A 68 9.18 11.64 2.03
N LYS A 69 8.22 11.11 2.79
CA LYS A 69 7.30 10.06 2.36
C LYS A 69 5.89 10.61 2.14
N PRO A 70 5.08 10.01 1.27
CA PRO A 70 3.67 10.34 1.14
C PRO A 70 2.89 9.90 2.40
N LEU A 71 1.79 10.61 2.70
CA LEU A 71 0.91 10.24 3.81
C LEU A 71 0.11 8.98 3.50
N PHE A 72 -0.36 8.85 2.26
CA PHE A 72 -1.13 7.72 1.77
C PHE A 72 -0.52 7.15 0.51
N LEU A 73 -0.59 5.83 0.38
CA LEU A 73 -0.24 5.09 -0.83
C LEU A 73 -1.51 4.46 -1.39
N VAL A 74 -1.88 4.78 -2.62
CA VAL A 74 -3.02 4.13 -3.29
C VAL A 74 -2.57 2.74 -3.74
N HIS A 75 -3.26 1.71 -3.24
CA HIS A 75 -2.96 0.30 -3.55
C HIS A 75 -3.83 -0.19 -4.71
N GLU A 76 -5.14 -0.03 -4.59
CA GLU A 76 -6.11 -0.39 -5.63
C GLU A 76 -7.02 0.79 -5.98
N GLY A 77 -7.62 0.75 -7.18
CA GLY A 77 -8.55 1.78 -7.63
C GLY A 77 -7.88 3.07 -8.08
N VAL A 78 -6.63 3.04 -8.53
CA VAL A 78 -5.90 4.20 -9.08
C VAL A 78 -6.69 4.86 -10.20
N GLU A 79 -7.28 4.09 -11.12
CA GLU A 79 -8.11 4.60 -12.21
C GLU A 79 -9.36 5.32 -11.70
N SER A 80 -9.97 4.82 -10.62
CA SER A 80 -11.09 5.47 -9.96
C SER A 80 -10.69 6.82 -9.37
N PHE A 81 -9.51 6.89 -8.76
CA PHE A 81 -8.95 8.13 -8.22
C PHE A 81 -8.68 9.16 -9.33
N GLU A 82 -8.03 8.76 -10.41
CA GLU A 82 -7.74 9.63 -11.54
C GLU A 82 -9.03 10.11 -12.23
N SER A 83 -10.01 9.23 -12.41
CA SER A 83 -11.32 9.61 -12.95
C SER A 83 -12.05 10.61 -12.06
N GLY A 84 -12.04 10.39 -10.73
CA GLY A 84 -12.60 11.32 -9.76
C GLY A 84 -11.92 12.68 -9.79
N LYS A 85 -10.60 12.72 -9.90
CA LYS A 85 -9.80 13.93 -10.04
C LYS A 85 -10.13 14.68 -11.32
N ILE A 86 -10.19 14.01 -12.46
CA ILE A 86 -10.56 14.60 -13.75
C ILE A 86 -11.97 15.18 -13.67
N HIS A 87 -12.92 14.45 -13.11
CA HIS A 87 -14.29 14.93 -12.92
C HIS A 87 -14.34 16.21 -12.07
N TRP A 88 -13.62 16.21 -10.94
CA TRP A 88 -13.52 17.38 -10.07
C TRP A 88 -12.90 18.60 -10.78
N GLU A 89 -11.80 18.41 -11.52
CA GLU A 89 -11.17 19.49 -12.29
C GLU A 89 -12.12 20.06 -13.37
N ASN A 90 -12.91 19.20 -14.04
CA ASN A 90 -13.92 19.63 -15.00
C ASN A 90 -15.05 20.45 -14.36
N LEU A 91 -15.51 20.03 -13.17
CA LEU A 91 -16.50 20.80 -12.41
C LEU A 91 -15.96 22.19 -12.02
N LYS A 92 -14.72 22.26 -11.57
CA LYS A 92 -14.06 23.54 -11.25
C LYS A 92 -14.01 24.49 -12.46
N ARG A 93 -13.67 23.96 -13.63
CA ARG A 93 -13.64 24.76 -14.87
C ARG A 93 -15.02 25.25 -15.27
N LYS A 94 -16.06 24.42 -15.09
CA LYS A 94 -17.43 24.75 -15.53
C LYS A 94 -18.14 25.74 -14.62
N TYR A 95 -17.97 25.62 -13.29
CA TYR A 95 -18.79 26.34 -12.32
C TYR A 95 -18.03 27.37 -11.47
N GLY A 96 -16.72 27.48 -11.63
CA GLY A 96 -15.91 28.43 -10.86
C GLY A 96 -15.75 28.09 -9.39
N SER A 97 -15.12 28.96 -8.60
CA SER A 97 -14.72 28.66 -7.21
C SER A 97 -15.83 28.65 -6.16
N SER A 98 -17.01 29.18 -6.46
CA SER A 98 -18.09 29.36 -5.49
C SER A 98 -18.79 28.08 -5.04
N LEU A 99 -18.60 26.95 -5.76
CA LEU A 99 -19.26 25.67 -5.48
C LEU A 99 -18.43 24.67 -4.67
N TYR A 100 -17.22 25.04 -4.26
CA TYR A 100 -16.21 24.02 -3.90
C TYR A 100 -16.30 23.48 -2.48
N GLN A 101 -16.73 24.27 -1.52
CA GLN A 101 -16.50 23.94 -0.10
C GLN A 101 -17.28 22.71 0.35
N PHE A 102 -18.46 22.45 -0.23
CA PHE A 102 -19.34 21.36 0.18
C PHE A 102 -19.73 20.39 -0.95
N ASN A 103 -19.09 20.49 -2.13
CA ASN A 103 -19.44 19.62 -3.24
C ASN A 103 -18.93 18.19 -3.01
N PRO A 104 -19.80 17.16 -3.02
CA PRO A 104 -19.41 15.76 -2.82
C PRO A 104 -18.35 15.25 -3.80
N SER A 105 -18.33 15.78 -5.03
CA SER A 105 -17.34 15.40 -6.05
C SER A 105 -15.89 15.78 -5.68
N ARG A 106 -15.70 16.56 -4.62
CA ARG A 106 -14.38 16.87 -4.06
C ARG A 106 -13.78 15.69 -3.30
N PHE A 107 -14.59 14.74 -2.90
CA PHE A 107 -14.21 13.67 -1.99
C PHE A 107 -14.29 12.32 -2.70
N GLN A 108 -13.36 11.44 -2.39
CA GLN A 108 -13.35 10.05 -2.80
C GLN A 108 -13.51 9.18 -1.55
N LEU A 109 -14.43 8.22 -1.61
CA LEU A 109 -14.50 7.19 -0.59
C LEU A 109 -13.33 6.21 -0.78
N VAL A 110 -12.61 5.93 0.29
CA VAL A 110 -11.49 5.00 0.29
C VAL A 110 -11.61 4.04 1.47
N GLU A 111 -11.12 2.84 1.29
CA GLU A 111 -10.82 1.91 2.37
C GLU A 111 -9.36 2.12 2.79
N LEU A 112 -9.14 2.31 4.09
CA LEU A 112 -7.81 2.64 4.61
C LEU A 112 -7.26 1.48 5.44
N PHE A 113 -6.05 1.03 5.10
CA PHE A 113 -5.32 -0.02 5.81
C PHE A 113 -4.03 0.50 6.41
N ASN A 114 -3.71 0.05 7.62
CA ASN A 114 -2.38 0.24 8.18
C ASN A 114 -1.43 -0.84 7.65
N ILE A 115 -0.33 -0.44 6.99
CA ILE A 115 0.66 -1.41 6.44
C ILE A 115 1.38 -2.21 7.54
N PHE A 116 1.34 -1.74 8.78
CA PHE A 116 1.91 -2.43 9.95
C PHE A 116 0.89 -3.33 10.66
N SER A 117 -0.36 -3.40 10.17
CA SER A 117 -1.36 -4.28 10.76
C SER A 117 -0.88 -5.74 10.68
N PRO A 118 -0.88 -6.48 11.80
CA PRO A 118 -0.49 -7.90 11.81
C PRO A 118 -1.44 -8.78 10.99
N ASN A 119 -2.61 -8.27 10.65
CA ASN A 119 -3.60 -8.97 9.84
C ASN A 119 -3.44 -8.71 8.33
N LEU A 120 -2.49 -7.83 7.94
CA LEU A 120 -2.21 -7.56 6.53
C LEU A 120 -1.09 -8.50 6.06
N GLU A 121 -1.45 -9.48 5.26
CA GLU A 121 -0.50 -10.37 4.60
C GLU A 121 -0.28 -9.92 3.16
N LEU A 122 0.96 -9.60 2.82
CA LEU A 122 1.37 -9.35 1.45
C LEU A 122 1.83 -10.68 0.84
N ASN A 123 0.99 -11.27 0.01
CA ASN A 123 1.36 -12.49 -0.69
C ASN A 123 2.46 -12.20 -1.71
N PRO A 124 3.52 -13.03 -1.75
CA PRO A 124 4.56 -12.89 -2.75
C PRO A 124 3.98 -13.11 -4.15
N CYS A 125 4.35 -12.23 -5.08
CA CYS A 125 3.98 -12.38 -6.48
C CYS A 125 5.14 -13.05 -7.23
N ASN A 126 4.88 -14.25 -7.78
CA ASN A 126 5.82 -14.91 -8.67
C ASN A 126 5.46 -14.56 -10.10
N ILE A 127 6.45 -14.12 -10.88
CA ILE A 127 6.29 -13.72 -12.27
C ILE A 127 7.00 -14.76 -13.15
N LEU A 128 6.26 -15.33 -14.09
CA LEU A 128 6.84 -16.16 -15.13
C LEU A 128 7.09 -15.31 -16.38
N ILE A 129 8.36 -15.22 -16.79
CA ILE A 129 8.77 -14.52 -18.00
C ILE A 129 8.94 -15.56 -19.12
N LYS A 130 8.34 -15.32 -20.27
CA LYS A 130 8.41 -16.18 -21.46
C LYS A 130 8.99 -15.42 -22.64
N ASP A 131 9.46 -16.16 -23.64
CA ASP A 131 9.89 -15.62 -24.92
C ASP A 131 11.08 -14.64 -24.85
N ILE A 132 11.90 -14.77 -23.81
CA ILE A 132 13.19 -14.08 -23.68
C ILE A 132 14.26 -15.09 -23.27
N SER A 133 15.42 -14.99 -23.87
CA SER A 133 16.55 -15.81 -23.43
C SER A 133 17.09 -15.31 -22.10
N HIS A 134 17.63 -16.24 -21.31
CA HIS A 134 18.30 -15.94 -20.05
C HIS A 134 19.38 -14.86 -20.21
N ASP A 135 20.26 -15.01 -21.20
CA ASP A 135 21.37 -14.09 -21.43
C ASP A 135 20.90 -12.68 -21.81
N GLU A 136 19.85 -12.57 -22.61
CA GLU A 136 19.24 -11.28 -22.95
C GLU A 136 18.66 -10.59 -21.73
N LEU A 137 17.96 -11.31 -20.86
CA LEU A 137 17.38 -10.74 -19.63
C LEU A 137 18.47 -10.24 -18.69
N ILE A 138 19.51 -11.04 -18.47
CA ILE A 138 20.65 -10.66 -17.61
C ILE A 138 21.42 -9.50 -18.22
N ALA A 139 21.61 -9.49 -19.54
CA ALA A 139 22.25 -8.38 -20.22
C ALA A 139 21.47 -7.06 -20.02
N GLN A 140 20.15 -7.10 -20.14
CA GLN A 140 19.30 -5.93 -19.89
C GLN A 140 19.42 -5.42 -18.45
N PHE A 141 19.42 -6.28 -17.45
CA PHE A 141 19.65 -5.84 -16.06
C PHE A 141 21.02 -5.19 -15.86
N ARG A 142 22.05 -5.65 -16.55
CA ARG A 142 23.40 -5.10 -16.47
C ARG A 142 23.62 -3.78 -17.20
N THR A 143 22.68 -3.36 -18.06
CA THR A 143 22.74 -2.04 -18.74
C THR A 143 22.51 -0.87 -17.79
N THR A 144 21.97 -1.13 -16.61
CA THR A 144 21.61 -0.09 -15.63
C THR A 144 22.52 -0.17 -14.41
N ASP A 145 23.27 0.89 -14.13
CA ASP A 145 24.16 0.98 -12.93
C ASP A 145 23.40 0.86 -11.61
N LYS A 146 22.09 1.04 -11.65
CA LYS A 146 21.19 0.91 -10.48
C LYS A 146 20.85 -0.54 -10.15
N ILE A 147 21.19 -1.50 -10.99
CA ILE A 147 20.86 -2.92 -10.79
C ILE A 147 22.15 -3.71 -10.61
N LYS A 148 22.21 -4.49 -9.54
CA LYS A 148 23.27 -5.46 -9.30
C LYS A 148 22.71 -6.86 -9.42
N VAL A 149 23.35 -7.71 -10.22
CA VAL A 149 23.00 -9.12 -10.40
C VAL A 149 24.11 -9.99 -9.86
N GLU A 150 23.79 -10.90 -8.95
CA GLU A 150 24.71 -11.84 -8.32
C GLU A 150 24.22 -13.27 -8.55
N ILE A 151 25.11 -14.16 -8.97
CA ILE A 151 24.83 -15.60 -9.10
C ILE A 151 24.94 -16.23 -7.71
N LEU A 152 24.00 -17.08 -7.37
CA LEU A 152 23.99 -17.82 -6.11
C LEU A 152 23.95 -19.34 -6.37
N PRO A 153 24.55 -20.13 -5.46
CA PRO A 153 24.71 -21.58 -5.69
C PRO A 153 23.39 -22.36 -5.74
N SER A 154 22.35 -21.86 -5.06
CA SER A 154 21.06 -22.51 -5.02
C SER A 154 19.91 -21.53 -4.76
N ILE A 155 18.68 -22.00 -5.01
CA ILE A 155 17.45 -21.26 -4.69
C ILE A 155 17.39 -20.96 -3.19
N ARG A 156 17.87 -21.86 -2.34
CA ARG A 156 17.92 -21.66 -0.89
C ARG A 156 18.86 -20.53 -0.52
N ASP A 157 20.07 -20.52 -1.07
CA ASP A 157 21.04 -19.44 -0.83
C ASP A 157 20.49 -18.08 -1.33
N MET A 158 19.77 -18.10 -2.43
CA MET A 158 19.09 -16.93 -2.98
C MET A 158 18.02 -16.40 -2.00
N HIS A 159 17.16 -17.27 -1.50
CA HIS A 159 16.13 -16.90 -0.52
C HIS A 159 16.75 -16.32 0.76
N ASP A 160 17.77 -16.97 1.31
CA ASP A 160 18.47 -16.53 2.52
C ASP A 160 19.16 -15.16 2.31
N ALA A 161 19.71 -14.94 1.11
CA ALA A 161 20.30 -13.67 0.74
C ALA A 161 19.25 -12.54 0.61
N ILE A 162 18.07 -12.83 0.06
CA ILE A 162 16.93 -11.90 -0.01
C ILE A 162 16.51 -11.49 1.40
N MET A 163 16.23 -12.46 2.26
CA MET A 163 15.80 -12.21 3.64
C MET A 163 16.83 -11.42 4.44
N LYS A 164 18.10 -11.75 4.30
CA LYS A 164 19.21 -11.04 4.96
C LYS A 164 19.28 -9.57 4.51
N ARG A 165 19.10 -9.29 3.23
CA ARG A 165 19.16 -7.91 2.69
C ARG A 165 17.94 -7.11 3.07
N PHE A 166 16.76 -7.69 2.99
CA PHE A 166 15.52 -7.06 3.40
C PHE A 166 15.59 -6.63 4.88
N ASN A 167 15.95 -7.55 5.77
CA ASN A 167 16.00 -7.28 7.20
C ASN A 167 17.09 -6.28 7.60
N LYS A 168 18.22 -6.22 6.87
CA LYS A 168 19.34 -5.38 7.25
C LYS A 168 19.32 -3.97 6.63
N TYR A 169 18.84 -3.85 5.40
CA TYR A 169 19.00 -2.64 4.60
C TYR A 169 17.70 -2.07 4.02
N GLY A 170 16.60 -2.78 4.15
CA GLY A 170 15.35 -2.43 3.45
C GLY A 170 15.50 -2.37 1.93
N SER A 171 16.50 -3.07 1.38
CA SER A 171 16.81 -3.02 -0.04
C SER A 171 15.78 -3.77 -0.85
N ILE A 172 15.36 -3.20 -1.97
CA ILE A 172 14.50 -3.89 -2.93
C ILE A 172 15.36 -4.91 -3.67
N CYS A 173 15.02 -6.19 -3.53
CA CYS A 173 15.70 -7.27 -4.23
C CYS A 173 14.71 -8.37 -4.62
N TYR A 174 15.04 -9.04 -5.72
CA TYR A 174 14.25 -10.15 -6.27
C TYR A 174 15.15 -11.35 -6.53
N GLY A 175 14.58 -12.54 -6.39
CA GLY A 175 15.18 -13.77 -6.88
C GLY A 175 14.75 -14.00 -8.33
N LEU A 176 15.70 -14.37 -9.19
CA LEU A 176 15.44 -14.82 -10.54
C LEU A 176 16.02 -16.23 -10.68
N VAL A 177 15.19 -17.15 -11.15
CA VAL A 177 15.59 -18.53 -11.44
C VAL A 177 15.39 -18.79 -12.92
N SER A 178 16.44 -19.25 -13.58
CA SER A 178 16.39 -19.68 -14.98
C SER A 178 17.22 -20.94 -15.14
N ASP A 179 16.62 -21.98 -15.67
CA ASP A 179 17.18 -23.33 -15.71
C ASP A 179 17.66 -23.74 -14.29
N ASP A 180 18.91 -24.09 -14.14
CA ASP A 180 19.49 -24.49 -12.84
C ASP A 180 20.26 -23.35 -12.16
N VAL A 181 20.14 -22.12 -12.63
CA VAL A 181 20.90 -20.96 -12.09
C VAL A 181 19.99 -20.02 -11.32
N SER A 182 20.44 -19.67 -10.12
CA SER A 182 19.75 -18.73 -9.23
C SER A 182 20.48 -17.39 -9.18
N TYR A 183 19.74 -16.31 -9.35
CA TYR A 183 20.28 -14.96 -9.33
C TYR A 183 19.60 -14.12 -8.27
N LEU A 184 20.37 -13.27 -7.63
CA LEU A 184 19.87 -12.20 -6.78
C LEU A 184 20.00 -10.88 -7.53
N VAL A 185 18.87 -10.25 -7.82
CA VAL A 185 18.77 -8.94 -8.46
C VAL A 185 18.49 -7.91 -7.39
N THR A 186 19.39 -6.96 -7.21
CA THR A 186 19.27 -5.90 -6.18
C THR A 186 19.20 -4.55 -6.85
N PHE A 187 18.23 -3.73 -6.44
CA PHE A 187 18.10 -2.35 -6.89
C PHE A 187 18.85 -1.43 -5.92
N ARG A 188 19.70 -0.57 -6.45
CA ARG A 188 20.38 0.48 -5.69
C ARG A 188 19.46 1.70 -5.66
N THR A 189 19.06 2.11 -4.48
CA THR A 189 18.31 3.36 -4.24
C THR A 189 19.23 4.57 -4.32
#